data_30eecf361ccdacaef285562a356aaa3b
#
_entry.id   30eecf361ccdacaef285562a356aaa3b
#
_cell.length_a   1.000
_cell.length_b   1.000
_cell.length_c   1.000
_cell.angle_alpha   90.00
_cell.angle_beta   90.00
_cell.angle_gamma   90.00
#
_symmetry.space_group_name_H-M   'P 1'
#
loop_
_entity.id
_entity.type
_entity.pdbx_description
1 polymer ?
#
loop_
_entity_poly.entity_id
_entity_poly.type
_entity_poly.pdbx_seq_one_letter_code
_entity_poly.pdbx_strand_id
1 'polypeptide(L)'
;AFDIAKAVCRFSFGLTKKDETGPLVDRFVDRINASASGGFHDEASRAAHAENFGGAFDLYGVVALIFIRQALQLHANIQLRDQKLPKLRTHAEKYLRVILDTTREDGLGWCYGRGIGAYGQMHCVTLLLQALRDRWIPVDKEALARDLVRRLYANFFTTFFDAEHGLIVVRDAERDTIPGHTTRMANFDAARYLSQWSRLAKTIGGAMEVVKPAGKAAVCRFFSFDKSPRKEQGLLSYQDPTSGLHIILPLVSAGIHRASDSLAFPHMPGVFDWPSNQAVSPFIPEFTIAGKSFTPSFYGKNAQVAMGTKPGTYHFRYEQPDLIDRDEKLSANMASLKVDWEFNGGRVVGRFLLTAKAAVTLDEFRLVLPIAATHSRMTPGNALVLGPESHRCEVLKDDFHAAWAETRVVSEDARHRSCWGKVHYYQTLLRDKPLALRAGQSYGFEIAYEPHVVRAAG
;
A
#
# COMPACT_ATOMS: atom_id res chain seq x y z
N ALA A 1 4.51 -15.59 -15.42
CA ALA A 1 3.47 -16.47 -14.86
C ALA A 1 2.64 -17.12 -15.98
N PHE A 2 2.11 -16.36 -16.93
CA PHE A 2 1.28 -16.90 -18.01
C PHE A 2 2.01 -17.94 -18.89
N ASP A 3 3.28 -17.72 -19.21
CA ASP A 3 4.05 -18.69 -20.02
C ASP A 3 4.23 -20.02 -19.27
N ILE A 4 4.40 -19.98 -17.96
CA ILE A 4 4.47 -21.18 -17.11
C ILE A 4 3.14 -21.92 -17.16
N ALA A 5 2.01 -21.21 -16.94
CA ALA A 5 0.70 -21.82 -17.01
C ALA A 5 0.40 -22.44 -18.39
N LYS A 6 0.78 -21.72 -19.47
CA LYS A 6 0.65 -22.22 -20.83
C LYS A 6 1.49 -23.49 -21.06
N ALA A 7 2.74 -23.52 -20.58
CA ALA A 7 3.60 -24.69 -20.71
C ALA A 7 3.02 -25.91 -19.96
N VAL A 8 2.56 -25.70 -18.72
CA VAL A 8 1.88 -26.75 -17.94
C VAL A 8 0.67 -27.30 -18.68
N CYS A 9 -0.23 -26.43 -19.16
CA CYS A 9 -1.41 -26.88 -19.88
C CYS A 9 -1.06 -27.67 -21.16
N ARG A 10 -0.13 -27.14 -21.96
CA ARG A 10 0.28 -27.82 -23.20
C ARG A 10 0.86 -29.19 -22.95
N PHE A 11 1.70 -29.34 -21.94
CA PHE A 11 2.28 -30.63 -21.59
C PHE A 11 1.27 -31.58 -20.95
N SER A 12 0.53 -31.12 -19.95
CA SER A 12 -0.42 -31.95 -19.20
C SER A 12 -1.62 -32.44 -20.04
N PHE A 13 -2.00 -31.69 -21.07
CA PHE A 13 -3.04 -32.10 -22.02
C PHE A 13 -2.49 -32.78 -23.29
N GLY A 14 -1.21 -33.12 -23.32
CA GLY A 14 -0.59 -33.84 -24.44
C GLY A 14 -0.44 -33.04 -25.73
N LEU A 15 -0.56 -31.70 -25.67
CA LEU A 15 -0.37 -30.81 -26.84
C LEU A 15 1.09 -30.63 -27.23
N THR A 16 2.00 -31.05 -26.38
CA THR A 16 3.44 -31.09 -26.64
C THR A 16 4.09 -32.25 -25.89
N LYS A 17 5.11 -32.85 -26.48
CA LYS A 17 5.94 -33.89 -25.83
C LYS A 17 7.05 -33.27 -24.95
N LYS A 18 7.40 -32.02 -25.19
CA LYS A 18 8.48 -31.32 -24.49
C LYS A 18 7.91 -30.57 -23.29
N ASP A 19 8.40 -30.91 -22.11
CA ASP A 19 8.09 -30.19 -20.87
C ASP A 19 9.04 -29.00 -20.68
N GLU A 20 8.54 -27.79 -20.85
CA GLU A 20 9.27 -26.55 -20.65
C GLU A 20 9.01 -25.90 -19.29
N THR A 21 8.14 -26.52 -18.46
CA THR A 21 7.68 -25.94 -17.20
C THR A 21 8.83 -25.69 -16.21
N GLY A 22 9.69 -26.70 -16.02
CA GLY A 22 10.81 -26.61 -15.09
C GLY A 22 11.74 -25.43 -15.36
N PRO A 23 12.30 -25.32 -16.59
CA PRO A 23 13.15 -24.19 -16.99
C PRO A 23 12.46 -22.83 -16.90
N LEU A 24 11.16 -22.75 -17.17
CA LEU A 24 10.41 -21.51 -17.06
C LEU A 24 10.23 -21.06 -15.61
N VAL A 25 9.95 -21.98 -14.70
CA VAL A 25 9.87 -21.69 -13.25
C VAL A 25 11.23 -21.25 -12.72
N ASP A 26 12.31 -21.93 -13.09
CA ASP A 26 13.66 -21.57 -12.65
C ASP A 26 14.02 -20.15 -13.13
N ARG A 27 13.81 -19.84 -14.40
CA ARG A 27 14.02 -18.48 -14.92
C ARG A 27 13.19 -17.43 -14.21
N PHE A 28 11.95 -17.75 -13.84
CA PHE A 28 11.11 -16.83 -13.06
C PHE A 28 11.70 -16.56 -11.68
N VAL A 29 12.14 -17.62 -10.97
CA VAL A 29 12.77 -17.51 -9.65
C VAL A 29 14.10 -16.76 -9.73
N ASP A 30 14.91 -17.04 -10.75
CA ASP A 30 16.20 -16.37 -10.97
C ASP A 30 16.00 -14.85 -11.21
N ARG A 31 14.99 -14.47 -12.01
CA ARG A 31 14.66 -13.06 -12.22
C ARG A 31 14.23 -12.35 -10.95
N ILE A 32 13.45 -13.02 -10.08
CA ILE A 32 13.08 -12.44 -8.78
C ILE A 32 14.32 -12.29 -7.89
N ASN A 33 15.18 -13.30 -7.84
CA ASN A 33 16.40 -13.27 -7.03
C ASN A 33 17.38 -12.19 -7.49
N ALA A 34 17.45 -11.94 -8.78
CA ALA A 34 18.27 -10.89 -9.38
C ALA A 34 17.69 -9.48 -9.21
N SER A 35 16.42 -9.34 -8.80
CA SER A 35 15.82 -8.05 -8.56
C SER A 35 16.27 -7.48 -7.21
N ALA A 36 16.52 -6.19 -7.14
CA ALA A 36 16.96 -5.52 -5.92
C ALA A 36 15.93 -5.67 -4.76
N SER A 37 14.64 -5.76 -5.09
CA SER A 37 13.57 -5.97 -4.11
C SER A 37 13.41 -7.43 -3.68
N GLY A 38 13.99 -8.36 -4.42
CA GLY A 38 13.71 -9.79 -4.26
C GLY A 38 12.23 -10.13 -4.41
N GLY A 39 11.47 -9.28 -5.12
CA GLY A 39 10.06 -9.43 -5.43
C GLY A 39 9.83 -9.47 -6.94
N PHE A 40 8.58 -9.71 -7.32
CA PHE A 40 8.17 -9.68 -8.71
C PHE A 40 8.01 -8.23 -9.20
N HIS A 41 8.63 -7.90 -10.31
CA HIS A 41 8.42 -6.63 -10.99
C HIS A 41 7.27 -6.77 -11.99
N ASP A 42 6.22 -6.01 -11.77
CA ASP A 42 5.23 -5.77 -12.81
C ASP A 42 5.76 -4.68 -13.76
N GLU A 43 5.89 -5.02 -15.03
CA GLU A 43 6.36 -4.08 -16.05
C GLU A 43 5.44 -2.87 -16.23
N ALA A 44 4.15 -3.00 -15.89
CA ALA A 44 3.19 -1.89 -15.98
C ALA A 44 3.30 -0.90 -14.80
N SER A 45 3.84 -1.33 -13.66
CA SER A 45 4.19 -0.45 -12.54
C SER A 45 5.65 -0.02 -12.57
N ARG A 46 6.38 -0.44 -13.59
CA ARG A 46 7.77 -0.07 -13.81
C ARG A 46 7.85 1.28 -14.49
N ALA A 47 8.55 2.22 -13.90
CA ALA A 47 8.87 3.47 -14.58
C ALA A 47 9.67 3.19 -15.86
N ALA A 48 9.40 3.97 -16.88
CA ALA A 48 10.04 3.81 -18.20
C ALA A 48 11.55 4.13 -18.20
N HIS A 49 12.14 4.47 -17.05
CA HIS A 49 13.52 4.95 -16.95
C HIS A 49 14.43 3.97 -16.20
N ALA A 50 15.69 3.89 -16.63
CA ALA A 50 16.71 2.98 -16.11
C ALA A 50 17.06 3.21 -14.62
N GLU A 51 16.71 4.35 -14.06
CA GLU A 51 16.87 4.69 -12.64
C GLU A 51 15.65 4.37 -11.80
N ASN A 52 14.88 3.42 -12.21
CA ASN A 52 13.59 3.01 -11.66
C ASN A 52 13.58 2.95 -10.13
N PHE A 53 12.92 3.91 -9.50
CA PHE A 53 12.73 4.01 -8.06
C PHE A 53 11.41 3.36 -7.60
N GLY A 54 10.70 2.70 -8.50
CA GLY A 54 9.33 2.32 -8.27
C GLY A 54 9.00 0.85 -8.23
N GLY A 55 7.92 0.55 -7.59
CA GLY A 55 6.93 -0.49 -7.84
C GLY A 55 7.37 -1.95 -7.81
N ALA A 56 8.52 -2.25 -7.27
CA ALA A 56 9.10 -3.58 -7.41
C ALA A 56 8.47 -4.65 -6.51
N PHE A 57 7.72 -4.28 -5.50
CA PHE A 57 7.10 -5.21 -4.57
C PHE A 57 5.62 -4.84 -4.41
N ASP A 58 4.81 -5.26 -5.37
CA ASP A 58 3.38 -4.94 -5.44
C ASP A 58 2.49 -6.18 -5.44
N LEU A 59 1.19 -5.96 -5.47
CA LEU A 59 0.18 -7.01 -5.47
C LEU A 59 0.30 -7.98 -6.66
N TYR A 60 0.82 -7.53 -7.80
CA TYR A 60 0.97 -8.43 -8.96
C TYR A 60 2.00 -9.54 -8.74
N GLY A 61 2.90 -9.39 -7.78
CA GLY A 61 3.73 -10.48 -7.31
C GLY A 61 2.91 -11.58 -6.63
N VAL A 62 1.90 -11.21 -5.86
CA VAL A 62 0.92 -12.16 -5.29
C VAL A 62 0.16 -12.87 -6.38
N VAL A 63 -0.34 -12.13 -7.37
CA VAL A 63 -1.05 -12.69 -8.55
C VAL A 63 -0.17 -13.71 -9.27
N ALA A 64 1.08 -13.35 -9.56
CA ALA A 64 2.00 -14.23 -10.26
C ALA A 64 2.25 -15.55 -9.50
N LEU A 65 2.48 -15.47 -8.19
CA LEU A 65 2.68 -16.65 -7.34
C LEU A 65 1.47 -17.56 -7.31
N ILE A 66 0.27 -17.00 -7.18
CA ILE A 66 -0.98 -17.74 -7.21
C ILE A 66 -1.13 -18.51 -8.53
N PHE A 67 -0.93 -17.83 -9.66
CA PHE A 67 -1.08 -18.45 -10.98
C PHE A 67 -0.04 -19.56 -11.22
N ILE A 68 1.22 -19.34 -10.87
CA ILE A 68 2.27 -20.35 -11.06
C ILE A 68 1.99 -21.57 -10.18
N ARG A 69 1.62 -21.34 -8.91
CA ARG A 69 1.29 -22.41 -8.01
C ARG A 69 0.08 -23.23 -8.51
N GLN A 70 -0.96 -22.58 -8.96
CA GLN A 70 -2.13 -23.26 -9.52
C GLN A 70 -1.77 -24.09 -10.74
N ALA A 71 -0.99 -23.52 -11.65
CA ALA A 71 -0.52 -24.23 -12.84
C ALA A 71 0.30 -25.46 -12.47
N LEU A 72 1.26 -25.32 -11.56
CA LEU A 72 2.09 -26.46 -11.11
C LEU A 72 1.25 -27.57 -10.47
N GLN A 73 0.16 -27.26 -9.79
CA GLN A 73 -0.73 -28.28 -9.22
C GLN A 73 -1.48 -29.10 -10.28
N LEU A 74 -1.67 -28.56 -11.48
CA LEU A 74 -2.26 -29.25 -12.61
C LEU A 74 -1.24 -30.04 -13.43
N HIS A 75 0.05 -29.92 -13.08
CA HIS A 75 1.11 -30.55 -13.84
C HIS A 75 1.07 -32.08 -13.72
N ALA A 76 1.11 -32.77 -14.85
CA ALA A 76 1.07 -34.24 -14.90
C ALA A 76 2.28 -34.89 -14.20
N ASN A 77 3.46 -34.26 -14.25
CA ASN A 77 4.64 -34.75 -13.57
C ASN A 77 4.67 -34.27 -12.11
N ILE A 78 4.33 -35.15 -11.19
CA ILE A 78 4.30 -34.91 -9.75
C ILE A 78 5.69 -34.57 -9.19
N GLN A 79 6.74 -35.22 -9.66
CA GLN A 79 8.10 -34.95 -9.17
C GLN A 79 8.56 -33.54 -9.51
N LEU A 80 8.29 -33.05 -10.72
CA LEU A 80 8.57 -31.68 -11.12
C LEU A 80 7.82 -30.67 -10.22
N ARG A 81 6.53 -30.92 -10.01
CA ARG A 81 5.68 -30.11 -9.12
C ARG A 81 6.33 -30.01 -7.74
N ASP A 82 6.66 -31.14 -7.13
CA ASP A 82 7.16 -31.21 -5.76
C ASP A 82 8.58 -30.59 -5.63
N GLN A 83 9.36 -30.57 -6.70
CA GLN A 83 10.64 -29.86 -6.76
C GLN A 83 10.48 -28.34 -6.90
N LYS A 84 9.45 -27.85 -7.61
CA LYS A 84 9.32 -26.44 -7.95
C LYS A 84 8.48 -25.64 -6.93
N LEU A 85 7.48 -26.25 -6.29
CA LEU A 85 6.66 -25.57 -5.29
C LEU A 85 7.47 -24.98 -4.12
N PRO A 86 8.46 -25.67 -3.52
CA PRO A 86 9.27 -25.10 -2.45
C PRO A 86 10.04 -23.84 -2.86
N LYS A 87 10.45 -23.72 -4.13
CA LYS A 87 11.14 -22.54 -4.63
C LYS A 87 10.24 -21.28 -4.59
N LEU A 88 8.94 -21.45 -4.74
CA LEU A 88 7.97 -20.35 -4.66
C LEU A 88 7.70 -19.94 -3.21
N ARG A 89 7.89 -20.85 -2.26
CA ARG A 89 7.58 -20.60 -0.84
C ARG A 89 8.34 -19.40 -0.28
N THR A 90 9.64 -19.31 -0.49
CA THR A 90 10.49 -18.21 0.01
C THR A 90 10.00 -16.84 -0.49
N HIS A 91 9.52 -16.78 -1.72
CA HIS A 91 8.95 -15.55 -2.28
C HIS A 91 7.56 -15.27 -1.72
N ALA A 92 6.73 -16.30 -1.59
CA ALA A 92 5.40 -16.17 -1.01
C ALA A 92 5.46 -15.68 0.45
N GLU A 93 6.41 -16.16 1.24
CA GLU A 93 6.60 -15.74 2.63
C GLU A 93 6.85 -14.24 2.78
N LYS A 94 7.51 -13.59 1.82
CA LYS A 94 7.71 -12.13 1.83
C LYS A 94 6.37 -11.40 1.71
N TYR A 95 5.52 -11.82 0.78
CA TYR A 95 4.18 -11.23 0.58
C TYR A 95 3.25 -11.54 1.75
N LEU A 96 3.32 -12.78 2.27
CA LEU A 96 2.53 -13.18 3.43
C LEU A 96 2.84 -12.32 4.67
N ARG A 97 4.12 -12.00 4.92
CA ARG A 97 4.49 -11.09 6.02
C ARG A 97 3.83 -9.74 5.88
N VAL A 98 3.85 -9.15 4.67
CA VAL A 98 3.19 -7.86 4.42
C VAL A 98 1.69 -7.98 4.63
N ILE A 99 1.04 -9.02 4.08
CA ILE A 99 -0.41 -9.23 4.25
C ILE A 99 -0.78 -9.39 5.73
N LEU A 100 -0.02 -10.17 6.49
CA LEU A 100 -0.26 -10.39 7.91
C LEU A 100 -0.15 -9.12 8.75
N ASP A 101 0.73 -8.19 8.34
CA ASP A 101 0.98 -6.95 9.08
C ASP A 101 0.17 -5.75 8.55
N THR A 102 -0.40 -5.82 7.34
CA THR A 102 -1.07 -4.68 6.72
C THR A 102 -2.58 -4.86 6.58
N THR A 103 -3.12 -6.04 6.86
CA THR A 103 -4.56 -6.25 6.86
C THR A 103 -5.19 -5.66 8.12
N ARG A 104 -6.14 -4.78 7.92
CA ARG A 104 -6.84 -4.05 9.00
C ARG A 104 -7.86 -4.92 9.74
N GLU A 105 -8.33 -4.42 10.88
CA GLU A 105 -9.38 -5.08 11.66
C GLU A 105 -10.71 -5.17 10.91
N ASP A 106 -11.03 -4.17 10.08
CA ASP A 106 -12.22 -4.17 9.22
C ASP A 106 -12.08 -5.09 7.98
N GLY A 107 -10.93 -5.73 7.81
CA GLY A 107 -10.66 -6.64 6.70
C GLY A 107 -10.20 -5.95 5.43
N LEU A 108 -9.91 -4.65 5.46
CA LEU A 108 -9.25 -4.00 4.34
C LEU A 108 -7.79 -4.49 4.26
N GLY A 109 -7.41 -5.02 3.11
CA GLY A 109 -6.10 -5.64 2.89
C GLY A 109 -5.11 -4.73 2.18
N TRP A 110 -4.39 -5.31 1.24
CA TRP A 110 -3.34 -4.64 0.48
C TRP A 110 -3.78 -3.34 -0.17
N CYS A 111 -3.14 -2.23 0.17
CA CYS A 111 -3.59 -0.88 -0.17
C CYS A 111 -2.67 -0.12 -1.12
N TYR A 112 -1.63 -0.72 -1.67
CA TYR A 112 -0.71 -0.06 -2.59
C TYR A 112 -0.36 -0.94 -3.79
N GLY A 113 0.08 -0.30 -4.88
CA GLY A 113 0.42 -0.96 -6.12
C GLY A 113 -0.78 -1.23 -7.02
N ARG A 114 -0.50 -1.81 -8.17
CA ARG A 114 -1.50 -2.11 -9.18
C ARG A 114 -2.45 -3.22 -8.75
N GLY A 115 -3.71 -3.08 -9.06
CA GLY A 115 -4.72 -4.12 -8.85
C GLY A 115 -5.31 -4.19 -7.44
N ILE A 116 -5.21 -3.13 -6.67
CA ILE A 116 -5.84 -2.97 -5.35
C ILE A 116 -7.38 -2.97 -5.46
N GLY A 117 -8.07 -2.89 -4.34
CA GLY A 117 -9.54 -2.97 -4.29
C GLY A 117 -10.04 -4.41 -4.30
N ALA A 118 -11.19 -4.66 -4.92
CA ALA A 118 -11.81 -5.99 -4.98
C ALA A 118 -10.85 -7.07 -5.48
N TYR A 119 -10.12 -6.77 -6.54
CA TYR A 119 -9.15 -7.70 -7.12
C TYR A 119 -8.01 -8.03 -6.15
N GLY A 120 -7.51 -7.03 -5.44
CA GLY A 120 -6.49 -7.21 -4.42
C GLY A 120 -6.96 -8.05 -3.24
N GLN A 121 -8.17 -7.79 -2.75
CA GLN A 121 -8.77 -8.59 -1.68
C GLN A 121 -8.86 -10.07 -2.09
N MET A 122 -9.33 -10.37 -3.30
CA MET A 122 -9.42 -11.74 -3.81
C MET A 122 -8.06 -12.45 -3.80
N HIS A 123 -7.00 -11.75 -4.18
CA HIS A 123 -5.66 -12.32 -4.22
C HIS A 123 -5.07 -12.54 -2.82
N CYS A 124 -5.30 -11.62 -1.89
CA CYS A 124 -4.86 -11.78 -0.50
C CYS A 124 -5.54 -12.99 0.15
N VAL A 125 -6.86 -13.13 0.03
CA VAL A 125 -7.61 -14.31 0.51
C VAL A 125 -7.05 -15.59 -0.11
N THR A 126 -6.83 -15.59 -1.41
CA THR A 126 -6.36 -16.77 -2.13
C THR A 126 -4.97 -17.19 -1.69
N LEU A 127 -4.03 -16.24 -1.57
CA LEU A 127 -2.67 -16.56 -1.13
C LEU A 127 -2.64 -17.08 0.31
N LEU A 128 -3.40 -16.47 1.23
CA LEU A 128 -3.51 -16.94 2.61
C LEU A 128 -4.07 -18.36 2.69
N LEU A 129 -5.17 -18.66 1.98
CA LEU A 129 -5.73 -20.00 1.94
C LEU A 129 -4.77 -21.02 1.35
N GLN A 130 -4.05 -20.67 0.28
CA GLN A 130 -3.04 -21.54 -0.30
C GLN A 130 -1.89 -21.79 0.68
N ALA A 131 -1.44 -20.75 1.35
CA ALA A 131 -0.33 -20.83 2.31
C ALA A 131 -0.70 -21.65 3.56
N LEU A 132 -1.93 -21.52 4.05
CA LEU A 132 -2.46 -22.36 5.13
C LEU A 132 -2.47 -23.84 4.72
N ARG A 133 -3.02 -24.15 3.53
CA ARG A 133 -3.04 -25.52 3.02
C ARG A 133 -1.65 -26.11 2.85
N ASP A 134 -0.71 -25.35 2.31
CA ASP A 134 0.63 -25.81 1.98
C ASP A 134 1.60 -25.70 3.17
N ARG A 135 1.11 -25.27 4.33
CA ARG A 135 1.89 -25.07 5.55
C ARG A 135 3.08 -24.11 5.37
N TRP A 136 2.84 -23.03 4.62
CA TRP A 136 3.83 -21.96 4.42
C TRP A 136 3.77 -20.90 5.52
N ILE A 137 2.71 -20.90 6.31
CA ILE A 137 2.54 -20.00 7.46
C ILE A 137 3.11 -20.70 8.69
N PRO A 138 3.94 -20.01 9.49
CA PRO A 138 4.40 -20.53 10.76
C PRO A 138 3.24 -20.89 11.70
N VAL A 139 3.41 -21.97 12.47
CA VAL A 139 2.33 -22.49 13.34
C VAL A 139 1.79 -21.45 14.32
N ASP A 140 2.67 -20.62 14.88
CA ASP A 140 2.32 -19.52 15.79
C ASP A 140 1.53 -18.38 15.10
N LYS A 141 1.49 -18.33 13.78
CA LYS A 141 0.75 -17.36 12.97
C LYS A 141 -0.48 -17.94 12.27
N GLU A 142 -0.72 -19.24 12.40
CA GLU A 142 -1.81 -19.90 11.69
C GLU A 142 -3.19 -19.37 12.13
N ALA A 143 -3.40 -19.20 13.42
CA ALA A 143 -4.65 -18.65 13.96
C ALA A 143 -4.91 -17.21 13.44
N LEU A 144 -3.88 -16.36 13.44
CA LEU A 144 -3.96 -15.01 12.86
C LEU A 144 -4.31 -15.07 11.37
N ALA A 145 -3.65 -15.93 10.61
CA ALA A 145 -3.90 -16.03 9.17
C ALA A 145 -5.34 -16.48 8.86
N ARG A 146 -5.89 -17.39 9.66
CA ARG A 146 -7.30 -17.82 9.57
C ARG A 146 -8.26 -16.67 9.85
N ASP A 147 -8.01 -15.89 10.90
CA ASP A 147 -8.81 -14.71 11.21
C ASP A 147 -8.73 -13.64 10.11
N LEU A 148 -7.55 -13.41 9.55
CA LEU A 148 -7.39 -12.49 8.42
C LEU A 148 -8.13 -12.96 7.17
N VAL A 149 -8.14 -14.25 6.86
CA VAL A 149 -8.97 -14.80 5.78
C VAL A 149 -10.44 -14.47 6.01
N ARG A 150 -10.93 -14.67 7.24
CA ARG A 150 -12.32 -14.34 7.62
C ARG A 150 -12.63 -12.86 7.44
N ARG A 151 -11.74 -11.97 7.92
CA ARG A 151 -11.92 -10.51 7.81
C ARG A 151 -11.88 -10.04 6.37
N LEU A 152 -10.87 -10.43 5.59
CA LEU A 152 -10.73 -10.10 4.17
C LEU A 152 -11.94 -10.60 3.36
N TYR A 153 -12.39 -11.81 3.64
CA TYR A 153 -13.57 -12.40 3.00
C TYR A 153 -14.83 -11.61 3.35
N ALA A 154 -15.06 -11.30 4.63
CA ALA A 154 -16.21 -10.52 5.06
C ALA A 154 -16.20 -9.13 4.41
N ASN A 155 -15.06 -8.43 4.45
CA ASN A 155 -14.91 -7.12 3.81
C ASN A 155 -15.16 -7.17 2.30
N PHE A 156 -14.66 -8.21 1.61
CA PHE A 156 -14.91 -8.39 0.18
C PHE A 156 -16.41 -8.45 -0.14
N PHE A 157 -17.17 -9.25 0.59
CA PHE A 157 -18.61 -9.39 0.34
C PHE A 157 -19.43 -8.21 0.80
N THR A 158 -19.02 -7.52 1.87
CA THR A 158 -19.74 -6.34 2.33
C THR A 158 -19.45 -5.10 1.52
N THR A 159 -18.23 -4.99 0.95
CA THR A 159 -17.78 -3.78 0.27
C THR A 159 -17.91 -3.86 -1.25
N PHE A 160 -17.66 -5.03 -1.82
CA PHE A 160 -17.52 -5.15 -3.28
C PHE A 160 -18.53 -6.07 -3.95
N PHE A 161 -19.30 -6.87 -3.21
CA PHE A 161 -20.23 -7.81 -3.81
C PHE A 161 -21.67 -7.28 -3.80
N ASP A 162 -22.24 -7.12 -4.97
CA ASP A 162 -23.67 -6.86 -5.15
C ASP A 162 -24.40 -8.19 -5.27
N ALA A 163 -25.11 -8.57 -4.20
CA ALA A 163 -25.83 -9.82 -4.12
C ALA A 163 -27.06 -9.86 -5.03
N GLU A 164 -27.66 -8.72 -5.32
CA GLU A 164 -28.85 -8.62 -6.18
C GLU A 164 -28.53 -8.98 -7.63
N HIS A 165 -27.41 -8.49 -8.13
CA HIS A 165 -26.98 -8.71 -9.51
C HIS A 165 -25.91 -9.80 -9.65
N GLY A 166 -25.40 -10.33 -8.53
CA GLY A 166 -24.31 -11.33 -8.54
C GLY A 166 -23.01 -10.81 -9.09
N LEU A 167 -22.74 -9.50 -8.97
CA LEU A 167 -21.60 -8.82 -9.54
C LEU A 167 -20.65 -8.29 -8.47
N ILE A 168 -19.38 -8.25 -8.82
CA ILE A 168 -18.39 -7.50 -8.05
C ILE A 168 -18.39 -6.07 -8.55
N VAL A 169 -18.76 -5.17 -7.68
CA VAL A 169 -18.89 -3.74 -7.93
C VAL A 169 -18.19 -2.98 -6.81
N VAL A 170 -18.01 -1.70 -7.02
CA VAL A 170 -17.82 -0.80 -5.89
C VAL A 170 -19.21 -0.38 -5.43
N ARG A 171 -19.61 -0.82 -4.24
CA ARG A 171 -20.99 -1.09 -3.83
C ARG A 171 -21.94 0.10 -3.77
N ASP A 172 -21.49 1.31 -3.58
CA ASP A 172 -22.38 2.46 -3.63
C ASP A 172 -22.36 3.03 -5.04
N ALA A 173 -23.50 3.52 -5.53
CA ALA A 173 -23.55 4.28 -6.78
C ALA A 173 -22.59 5.49 -6.75
N GLU A 174 -22.17 5.89 -5.56
CA GLU A 174 -21.19 6.92 -5.32
C GLU A 174 -19.73 6.42 -5.33
N ARG A 175 -19.53 5.12 -5.31
CA ARG A 175 -18.21 4.50 -5.42
C ARG A 175 -17.89 4.29 -6.88
N ASP A 176 -16.76 4.80 -7.31
CA ASP A 176 -16.30 4.63 -8.68
C ASP A 176 -15.02 3.81 -8.71
N THR A 177 -14.96 2.89 -9.65
CA THR A 177 -13.74 2.13 -9.89
C THR A 177 -12.85 2.88 -10.85
N ILE A 178 -11.61 2.96 -10.51
CA ILE A 178 -10.59 3.46 -11.41
C ILE A 178 -10.17 2.39 -12.39
N PRO A 179 -10.00 2.80 -13.60
CA PRO A 179 -10.96 2.77 -14.69
C PRO A 179 -11.43 1.34 -14.81
N GLY A 180 -12.58 0.96 -14.47
CA GLY A 180 -13.25 -0.32 -14.72
C GLY A 180 -12.41 -1.62 -14.93
N HIS A 181 -11.08 -1.50 -14.98
CA HIS A 181 -10.17 -2.62 -15.25
C HIS A 181 -10.13 -3.62 -14.10
N THR A 182 -9.86 -3.16 -12.89
CA THR A 182 -9.79 -4.02 -11.69
C THR A 182 -11.12 -4.65 -11.37
N THR A 183 -12.22 -3.94 -11.55
CA THR A 183 -13.57 -4.49 -11.35
C THR A 183 -13.91 -5.50 -12.44
N ARG A 184 -13.60 -5.20 -13.69
CA ARG A 184 -13.78 -6.17 -14.79
C ARG A 184 -12.97 -7.44 -14.59
N MET A 185 -11.71 -7.32 -14.18
CA MET A 185 -10.85 -8.46 -13.87
C MET A 185 -11.38 -9.24 -12.66
N ALA A 186 -11.88 -8.57 -11.63
CA ALA A 186 -12.49 -9.22 -10.48
C ALA A 186 -13.72 -10.02 -10.87
N ASN A 187 -14.63 -9.46 -11.68
CA ASN A 187 -15.80 -10.18 -12.18
C ASN A 187 -15.43 -11.37 -13.09
N PHE A 188 -14.47 -11.17 -13.98
CA PHE A 188 -13.98 -12.24 -14.86
C PHE A 188 -13.41 -13.43 -14.06
N ASP A 189 -12.70 -13.16 -13.00
CA ASP A 189 -12.05 -14.17 -12.17
C ASP A 189 -12.92 -14.68 -11.01
N ALA A 190 -14.03 -14.03 -10.68
CA ALA A 190 -14.82 -14.28 -9.47
C ALA A 190 -15.21 -15.75 -9.29
N ALA A 191 -15.83 -16.35 -10.29
CA ALA A 191 -16.30 -17.74 -10.21
C ALA A 191 -15.14 -18.71 -9.94
N ARG A 192 -13.99 -18.47 -10.55
CA ARG A 192 -12.78 -19.25 -10.35
C ARG A 192 -12.26 -19.12 -8.91
N TYR A 193 -12.16 -17.92 -8.38
CA TYR A 193 -11.68 -17.69 -7.02
C TYR A 193 -12.65 -18.21 -5.96
N LEU A 194 -13.95 -17.96 -6.10
CA LEU A 194 -14.95 -18.45 -5.16
C LEU A 194 -14.97 -19.99 -5.09
N SER A 195 -14.92 -20.66 -6.25
CA SER A 195 -14.78 -22.11 -6.31
C SER A 195 -13.50 -22.61 -5.66
N GLN A 196 -12.40 -21.90 -5.86
CA GLN A 196 -11.12 -22.25 -5.26
C GLN A 196 -11.12 -22.05 -3.75
N TRP A 197 -11.66 -20.94 -3.25
CA TRP A 197 -11.77 -20.69 -1.82
C TRP A 197 -12.57 -21.77 -1.10
N SER A 198 -13.71 -22.17 -1.67
CA SER A 198 -14.52 -23.26 -1.14
C SER A 198 -13.72 -24.57 -1.02
N ARG A 199 -12.98 -24.93 -2.07
CA ARG A 199 -12.15 -26.16 -2.05
C ARG A 199 -11.00 -26.06 -1.06
N LEU A 200 -10.32 -24.93 -1.01
CA LEU A 200 -9.19 -24.72 -0.07
C LEU A 200 -9.68 -24.74 1.38
N ALA A 201 -10.77 -24.04 1.69
CA ALA A 201 -11.34 -24.03 3.03
C ALA A 201 -11.71 -25.42 3.52
N LYS A 202 -12.35 -26.25 2.66
CA LYS A 202 -12.64 -27.66 2.99
C LYS A 202 -11.38 -28.48 3.26
N THR A 203 -10.31 -28.24 2.51
CA THR A 203 -9.04 -28.98 2.68
C THR A 203 -8.30 -28.56 3.94
N ILE A 204 -8.33 -27.27 4.28
CA ILE A 204 -7.64 -26.72 5.46
C ILE A 204 -8.33 -27.23 6.73
N GLY A 205 -9.66 -27.36 6.71
CA GLY A 205 -10.46 -27.74 7.88
C GLY A 205 -10.38 -26.72 9.03
N GLY A 206 -11.06 -26.99 10.12
CA GLY A 206 -11.08 -26.12 11.30
C GLY A 206 -11.92 -24.84 11.12
N ALA A 207 -12.23 -24.20 12.24
CA ALA A 207 -13.00 -22.96 12.25
C ALA A 207 -12.10 -21.76 11.88
N MET A 208 -12.70 -20.78 11.20
CA MET A 208 -12.11 -19.45 11.02
C MET A 208 -12.51 -18.60 12.21
N GLU A 209 -11.88 -18.86 13.36
CA GLU A 209 -12.21 -18.20 14.61
C GLU A 209 -11.71 -16.76 14.66
N VAL A 210 -12.40 -15.94 15.44
CA VAL A 210 -11.95 -14.58 15.74
C VAL A 210 -10.76 -14.67 16.70
N VAL A 211 -9.62 -14.20 16.23
CA VAL A 211 -8.44 -14.09 17.09
C VAL A 211 -8.41 -12.70 17.70
N LYS A 212 -8.58 -12.62 19.01
CA LYS A 212 -8.29 -11.38 19.72
C LYS A 212 -6.77 -11.14 19.67
N PRO A 213 -6.31 -9.93 19.34
CA PRO A 213 -4.90 -9.62 19.34
C PRO A 213 -4.27 -10.05 20.68
N ALA A 214 -3.30 -10.93 20.63
CA ALA A 214 -2.66 -11.50 21.83
C ALA A 214 -1.79 -10.50 22.60
N GLY A 215 -1.52 -9.33 22.03
CA GLY A 215 -0.67 -8.30 22.60
C GLY A 215 -1.38 -6.97 22.73
N LYS A 216 -1.18 -6.29 23.84
CA LYS A 216 -1.61 -4.91 24.06
C LYS A 216 -0.55 -3.88 23.65
N ALA A 217 0.62 -4.33 23.24
CA ALA A 217 1.73 -3.46 22.86
C ALA A 217 1.63 -3.05 21.39
N ALA A 218 1.86 -1.79 21.13
CA ALA A 218 2.00 -1.27 19.77
C ALA A 218 3.20 -1.93 19.06
N VAL A 219 3.06 -2.14 17.75
CA VAL A 219 4.10 -2.71 16.89
C VAL A 219 4.37 -1.74 15.75
N CYS A 220 5.65 -1.45 15.53
CA CYS A 220 6.11 -0.65 14.40
C CYS A 220 7.16 -1.43 13.62
N ARG A 221 6.93 -1.63 12.32
CA ARG A 221 7.80 -2.45 11.48
C ARG A 221 7.99 -1.83 10.10
N PHE A 222 9.23 -1.79 9.65
CA PHE A 222 9.56 -1.38 8.29
C PHE A 222 9.92 -2.61 7.45
N PHE A 223 9.17 -2.82 6.38
CA PHE A 223 9.45 -3.83 5.36
C PHE A 223 10.32 -3.20 4.27
N SER A 224 11.60 -3.48 4.28
CA SER A 224 12.50 -3.05 3.22
C SER A 224 12.31 -3.91 1.98
N PHE A 225 12.02 -3.29 0.85
CA PHE A 225 11.85 -3.96 -0.45
C PHE A 225 13.10 -3.83 -1.32
N ASP A 226 13.77 -2.70 -1.25
CA ASP A 226 14.99 -2.43 -1.96
C ASP A 226 15.94 -1.63 -1.06
N LYS A 227 17.16 -2.08 -0.96
CA LYS A 227 18.20 -1.41 -0.22
C LYS A 227 19.48 -1.37 -1.07
N SER A 228 19.62 -0.30 -1.81
CA SER A 228 20.81 -0.03 -2.59
C SER A 228 21.58 1.17 -2.00
N PRO A 229 22.85 1.39 -2.40
CA PRO A 229 23.61 2.57 -1.95
C PRO A 229 22.93 3.90 -2.27
N ARG A 230 22.06 3.93 -3.28
CA ARG A 230 21.40 5.15 -3.73
C ARG A 230 20.02 5.36 -3.11
N LYS A 231 19.31 4.29 -2.75
CA LYS A 231 17.92 4.35 -2.31
C LYS A 231 17.58 3.20 -1.37
N GLU A 232 16.61 3.45 -0.51
CA GLU A 232 15.88 2.43 0.22
C GLU A 232 14.41 2.61 -0.08
N GLN A 233 13.73 1.52 -0.35
CA GLN A 233 12.28 1.49 -0.56
C GLN A 233 11.64 0.45 0.34
N GLY A 234 10.42 0.70 0.74
CA GLY A 234 9.72 -0.18 1.64
C GLY A 234 8.36 0.33 2.05
N LEU A 235 7.82 -0.34 3.05
CA LEU A 235 6.53 -0.02 3.65
C LEU A 235 6.68 -0.05 5.17
N LEU A 236 6.28 1.01 5.84
CA LEU A 236 6.12 1.00 7.28
C LEU A 236 4.71 0.54 7.62
N SER A 237 4.59 -0.33 8.62
CA SER A 237 3.35 -0.66 9.31
C SER A 237 3.48 -0.31 10.78
N TYR A 238 2.55 0.48 11.28
CA TYR A 238 2.37 0.76 12.70
C TYR A 238 0.97 0.32 13.11
N GLN A 239 0.89 -0.49 14.15
CA GLN A 239 -0.36 -0.97 14.73
C GLN A 239 -0.36 -0.72 16.22
N ASP A 240 -1.39 -0.08 16.73
CA ASP A 240 -1.65 0.05 18.17
C ASP A 240 -3.01 -0.54 18.50
N PRO A 241 -3.04 -1.76 19.07
CA PRO A 241 -4.30 -2.41 19.45
C PRO A 241 -5.10 -1.62 20.51
N THR A 242 -4.44 -0.76 21.28
CA THR A 242 -5.10 0.02 22.34
C THR A 242 -5.91 1.16 21.78
N SER A 243 -5.39 1.85 20.77
CA SER A 243 -6.08 2.95 20.10
C SER A 243 -6.82 2.51 18.83
N GLY A 244 -6.62 1.27 18.37
CA GLY A 244 -7.12 0.79 17.08
C GLY A 244 -6.41 1.43 15.89
N LEU A 245 -5.33 2.17 16.12
CA LEU A 245 -4.62 2.88 15.07
C LEU A 245 -3.79 1.92 14.24
N HIS A 246 -4.03 1.91 12.94
CA HIS A 246 -3.24 1.16 11.97
C HIS A 246 -2.82 2.09 10.85
N ILE A 247 -1.51 2.34 10.75
CA ILE A 247 -0.92 3.24 9.76
C ILE A 247 0.03 2.47 8.87
N ILE A 248 -0.10 2.72 7.59
CA ILE A 248 0.80 2.22 6.56
C ILE A 248 1.39 3.42 5.84
N LEU A 249 2.70 3.61 6.00
CA LEU A 249 3.43 4.67 5.30
C LEU A 249 4.26 4.09 4.18
N PRO A 250 4.02 4.52 2.96
CA PRO A 250 4.84 4.11 1.84
C PRO A 250 6.19 4.82 1.82
N LEU A 251 7.20 4.10 1.44
CA LEU A 251 8.48 4.61 0.98
C LEU A 251 8.77 3.94 -0.36
N VAL A 252 7.85 4.11 -1.29
CA VAL A 252 7.90 3.52 -2.62
C VAL A 252 7.49 4.57 -3.65
N SER A 253 8.15 4.59 -4.79
CA SER A 253 7.66 5.36 -5.92
C SER A 253 6.42 4.68 -6.51
N ALA A 254 5.41 5.48 -6.79
CA ALA A 254 4.19 5.01 -7.40
C ALA A 254 4.35 4.71 -8.91
N GLY A 255 5.42 5.19 -9.50
CA GLY A 255 5.56 5.22 -10.96
C GLY A 255 4.60 6.23 -11.60
N ILE A 256 4.97 6.73 -12.77
CA ILE A 256 4.15 7.69 -13.51
C ILE A 256 3.04 7.02 -14.32
N HIS A 257 3.00 5.71 -14.33
CA HIS A 257 2.11 4.99 -15.24
C HIS A 257 0.66 5.22 -14.83
N ARG A 258 -0.03 6.06 -15.62
CA ARG A 258 -1.44 6.42 -15.45
C ARG A 258 -2.41 5.24 -15.41
N ALA A 259 -1.95 4.05 -15.72
CA ALA A 259 -2.74 2.81 -15.70
C ALA A 259 -2.56 2.01 -14.41
N SER A 260 -1.69 2.43 -13.50
CA SER A 260 -1.47 1.72 -12.25
C SER A 260 -2.15 2.47 -11.11
N ASP A 261 -2.96 1.78 -10.35
CA ASP A 261 -3.54 2.23 -9.08
C ASP A 261 -2.44 2.28 -7.99
N SER A 262 -1.25 2.76 -8.33
CA SER A 262 -0.02 2.43 -7.65
C SER A 262 0.43 3.43 -6.61
N LEU A 263 -0.41 4.39 -6.23
CA LEU A 263 -0.08 5.31 -5.17
C LEU A 263 -0.19 4.65 -3.81
N ALA A 264 0.95 4.54 -3.17
CA ALA A 264 1.02 4.27 -1.76
C ALA A 264 0.72 5.56 -0.97
N PHE A 265 -0.09 5.47 0.07
CA PHE A 265 -0.51 6.60 0.91
C PHE A 265 -0.58 6.15 2.36
N PRO A 266 -0.52 7.07 3.31
CA PRO A 266 -0.76 6.73 4.71
C PRO A 266 -2.17 6.18 4.87
N HIS A 267 -2.26 5.00 5.46
CA HIS A 267 -3.50 4.34 5.73
C HIS A 267 -3.93 4.67 7.16
N MET A 268 -4.87 5.57 7.29
CA MET A 268 -5.37 6.04 8.58
C MET A 268 -6.84 5.72 8.72
N PRO A 269 -7.27 5.03 9.79
CA PRO A 269 -8.67 4.70 9.99
C PRO A 269 -9.56 5.94 10.05
N GLY A 270 -10.73 5.82 9.47
CA GLY A 270 -11.83 6.77 9.61
C GLY A 270 -11.88 7.92 8.61
N VAL A 271 -10.78 8.32 7.98
CA VAL A 271 -10.78 9.50 7.12
C VAL A 271 -9.99 9.33 5.82
N PHE A 272 -8.90 8.57 5.81
CA PHE A 272 -7.90 8.60 4.75
C PHE A 272 -7.76 7.26 4.03
N ASP A 273 -8.87 6.61 3.79
CA ASP A 273 -8.89 5.24 3.25
C ASP A 273 -8.80 5.17 1.72
N TRP A 274 -8.30 6.20 1.07
CA TRP A 274 -8.42 6.31 -0.36
C TRP A 274 -7.09 6.25 -1.07
N PRO A 275 -6.75 5.13 -1.70
CA PRO A 275 -5.80 5.17 -2.79
C PRO A 275 -6.41 5.96 -3.95
N SER A 276 -5.85 7.09 -4.21
CA SER A 276 -6.13 7.83 -5.44
C SER A 276 -5.10 7.39 -6.48
N ASN A 277 -5.53 7.05 -7.69
CA ASN A 277 -4.61 6.75 -8.79
C ASN A 277 -3.90 8.00 -9.33
N GLN A 278 -4.05 9.11 -8.68
CA GLN A 278 -3.48 10.36 -9.13
C GLN A 278 -2.58 10.93 -8.06
N ALA A 279 -1.35 10.57 -8.13
CA ALA A 279 -0.23 11.38 -7.69
C ALA A 279 -0.43 12.36 -6.50
N VAL A 280 -1.43 12.16 -5.68
CA VAL A 280 -1.62 12.86 -4.43
C VAL A 280 -1.33 11.89 -3.33
N SER A 281 -0.23 12.08 -2.58
CA SER A 281 0.03 11.31 -1.38
C SER A 281 -0.73 11.97 -0.23
N PRO A 282 -1.85 11.39 0.24
CA PRO A 282 -2.58 11.97 1.37
C PRO A 282 -1.69 12.05 2.59
N PHE A 283 -1.84 13.11 3.36
CA PHE A 283 -1.11 13.30 4.63
C PHE A 283 0.42 13.41 4.50
N ILE A 284 0.94 13.42 3.29
CA ILE A 284 2.37 13.59 3.00
C ILE A 284 2.55 14.86 2.17
N PRO A 285 3.42 15.79 2.58
CA PRO A 285 3.60 17.03 1.86
C PRO A 285 4.20 16.83 0.47
N GLU A 286 3.87 17.74 -0.42
CA GLU A 286 4.45 17.85 -1.73
C GLU A 286 5.03 19.24 -1.92
N PHE A 287 6.20 19.31 -2.53
CA PHE A 287 6.95 20.51 -2.79
C PHE A 287 7.11 20.67 -4.30
N THR A 288 6.68 21.79 -4.86
CA THR A 288 6.97 22.14 -6.24
C THR A 288 8.10 23.15 -6.26
N ILE A 289 9.24 22.78 -6.85
CA ILE A 289 10.44 23.61 -6.97
C ILE A 289 10.86 23.60 -8.43
N ALA A 290 11.02 24.80 -9.02
CA ALA A 290 11.35 24.98 -10.41
C ALA A 290 10.43 24.19 -11.37
N GLY A 291 9.13 24.22 -11.08
CA GLY A 291 8.09 23.53 -11.87
C GLY A 291 8.07 21.99 -11.72
N LYS A 292 8.85 21.42 -10.81
CA LYS A 292 8.88 19.97 -10.56
C LYS A 292 8.33 19.66 -9.18
N SER A 293 7.49 18.63 -9.09
CA SER A 293 6.88 18.19 -7.85
C SER A 293 7.67 17.05 -7.20
N PHE A 294 7.94 17.19 -5.91
CA PHE A 294 8.70 16.27 -5.08
C PHE A 294 7.87 15.86 -3.87
N THR A 295 8.01 14.60 -3.45
CA THR A 295 7.37 14.09 -2.23
C THR A 295 8.32 13.18 -1.44
N PRO A 296 8.26 13.21 -0.11
CA PRO A 296 9.09 12.33 0.72
C PRO A 296 8.71 10.85 0.64
N SER A 297 7.60 10.48 0.02
CA SER A 297 7.14 9.09 -0.05
C SER A 297 7.82 8.24 -1.13
N PHE A 298 8.61 8.80 -2.04
CA PHE A 298 9.11 8.04 -3.19
C PHE A 298 10.32 7.15 -2.88
N TYR A 299 11.19 7.57 -1.99
CA TYR A 299 12.34 6.80 -1.54
C TYR A 299 12.94 7.41 -0.28
N GLY A 300 13.84 6.68 0.34
CA GLY A 300 14.66 7.21 1.42
C GLY A 300 16.07 6.65 1.41
N LYS A 301 16.87 7.16 2.29
CA LYS A 301 18.13 6.58 2.74
C LYS A 301 18.15 6.54 4.25
N ASN A 302 18.90 5.59 4.80
CA ASN A 302 19.02 5.41 6.24
C ASN A 302 17.66 5.20 6.92
N ALA A 303 16.73 4.50 6.20
CA ALA A 303 15.40 4.24 6.70
C ALA A 303 15.46 3.28 7.89
N GLN A 304 14.97 3.72 9.04
CA GLN A 304 15.05 2.95 10.28
C GLN A 304 13.87 3.22 11.20
N VAL A 305 13.44 2.17 11.89
CA VAL A 305 12.53 2.26 13.02
C VAL A 305 13.34 2.22 14.30
N ALA A 306 13.10 3.17 15.19
CA ALA A 306 13.69 3.22 16.52
C ALA A 306 12.60 3.32 17.58
N MET A 307 12.82 2.72 18.73
CA MET A 307 11.97 2.94 19.90
C MET A 307 12.25 4.33 20.47
N GLY A 308 11.19 5.03 20.84
CA GLY A 308 11.30 6.30 21.56
C GLY A 308 11.65 6.08 23.04
N THR A 309 11.85 7.19 23.75
CA THR A 309 12.17 7.17 25.19
C THR A 309 11.00 6.71 26.07
N LYS A 310 9.76 6.91 25.60
CA LYS A 310 8.57 6.45 26.27
C LYS A 310 8.17 5.07 25.73
N PRO A 311 7.76 4.12 26.60
CA PRO A 311 7.25 2.83 26.14
C PRO A 311 6.09 3.00 25.14
N GLY A 312 6.09 2.20 24.08
CA GLY A 312 5.06 2.28 23.03
C GLY A 312 5.21 3.42 22.03
N THR A 313 6.24 4.26 22.19
CA THR A 313 6.58 5.29 21.21
C THR A 313 7.59 4.75 20.21
N TYR A 314 7.38 5.03 18.93
CA TYR A 314 8.27 4.64 17.86
C TYR A 314 8.58 5.84 16.97
N HIS A 315 9.76 5.84 16.36
CA HIS A 315 10.17 6.78 15.33
C HIS A 315 10.50 6.01 14.06
N PHE A 316 10.02 6.50 12.93
CA PHE A 316 10.47 6.08 11.62
C PHE A 316 11.17 7.23 10.94
N ARG A 317 12.47 7.09 10.70
CA ARG A 317 13.32 8.15 10.17
C ARG A 317 13.96 7.74 8.88
N TYR A 318 14.03 8.67 7.96
CA TYR A 318 14.79 8.55 6.72
C TYR A 318 15.13 9.91 6.15
N GLU A 319 15.98 9.92 5.15
CA GLU A 319 16.38 11.14 4.45
C GLU A 319 16.37 10.96 2.94
N GLN A 320 16.17 12.04 2.22
CA GLN A 320 16.38 12.16 0.78
C GLN A 320 17.51 13.16 0.57
N PRO A 321 18.75 12.72 0.35
CA PRO A 321 19.88 13.61 0.11
C PRO A 321 19.66 14.49 -1.13
N ASP A 322 19.00 13.96 -2.15
CA ASP A 322 18.55 14.67 -3.33
C ASP A 322 17.07 14.35 -3.56
N LEU A 323 16.33 15.31 -4.08
CA LEU A 323 14.91 15.14 -4.35
C LEU A 323 14.70 14.36 -5.66
N ILE A 324 13.67 13.54 -5.68
CA ILE A 324 13.20 12.83 -6.88
C ILE A 324 11.84 13.42 -7.27
N ASP A 325 11.72 13.84 -8.51
CA ASP A 325 10.48 14.35 -9.03
C ASP A 325 9.48 13.23 -9.38
N ARG A 326 8.27 13.59 -9.78
CA ARG A 326 7.22 12.63 -10.16
C ARG A 326 7.57 11.82 -11.41
N ASP A 327 8.48 12.31 -12.22
CA ASP A 327 9.04 11.59 -13.37
C ASP A 327 10.16 10.65 -12.96
N GLU A 328 10.38 10.46 -11.65
CA GLU A 328 11.46 9.65 -11.09
C GLU A 328 12.87 10.13 -11.48
N LYS A 329 13.00 11.40 -11.81
CA LYS A 329 14.29 12.01 -12.12
C LYS A 329 14.88 12.65 -10.88
N LEU A 330 16.12 12.30 -10.62
CA LEU A 330 16.89 12.89 -9.53
C LEU A 330 17.20 14.35 -9.84
N SER A 331 16.90 15.23 -8.89
CA SER A 331 17.24 16.64 -8.94
C SER A 331 18.39 16.94 -7.96
N ALA A 332 19.60 16.63 -8.38
CA ALA A 332 20.81 16.84 -7.58
C ALA A 332 21.01 18.33 -7.25
N ASN A 333 21.56 18.58 -6.06
CA ASN A 333 21.99 19.91 -5.61
C ASN A 333 20.89 20.96 -5.44
N MET A 334 19.62 20.58 -5.50
CA MET A 334 18.51 21.52 -5.31
C MET A 334 18.15 21.66 -3.84
N ALA A 335 17.79 20.58 -3.21
CA ALA A 335 17.48 20.49 -1.78
C ALA A 335 17.66 19.06 -1.27
N SER A 336 17.67 18.91 0.04
CA SER A 336 17.57 17.64 0.73
C SER A 336 16.37 17.65 1.69
N LEU A 337 15.87 16.48 2.06
CA LEU A 337 14.75 16.34 2.96
C LEU A 337 15.09 15.33 4.05
N LYS A 338 14.78 15.68 5.32
CA LYS A 338 14.78 14.74 6.45
C LYS A 338 13.37 14.55 6.94
N VAL A 339 13.02 13.30 7.24
CA VAL A 339 11.69 12.92 7.69
C VAL A 339 11.80 12.15 9.01
N ASP A 340 10.95 12.52 9.97
CA ASP A 340 10.76 11.78 11.22
C ASP A 340 9.26 11.63 11.50
N TRP A 341 8.79 10.40 11.46
CA TRP A 341 7.45 10.04 11.89
C TRP A 341 7.53 9.52 13.33
N GLU A 342 6.77 10.13 14.22
CA GLU A 342 6.60 9.68 15.61
C GLU A 342 5.21 9.08 15.79
N PHE A 343 5.17 7.88 16.35
CA PHE A 343 3.95 7.16 16.70
C PHE A 343 3.90 6.99 18.21
N ASN A 344 2.83 7.48 18.83
CA ASN A 344 2.71 7.48 20.28
C ASN A 344 1.25 7.25 20.69
N GLY A 345 0.86 6.01 20.91
CA GLY A 345 -0.37 5.62 21.57
C GLY A 345 -1.67 6.23 21.01
N GLY A 346 -1.81 6.36 19.73
CA GLY A 346 -2.99 6.97 19.09
C GLY A 346 -2.73 8.36 18.52
N ARG A 347 -1.52 8.88 18.67
CA ARG A 347 -1.09 10.11 18.00
C ARG A 347 0.05 9.82 17.05
N VAL A 348 0.00 10.42 15.88
CA VAL A 348 1.06 10.38 14.88
C VAL A 348 1.51 11.79 14.56
N VAL A 349 2.82 12.00 14.53
CA VAL A 349 3.41 13.28 14.15
C VAL A 349 4.38 13.07 12.99
N GLY A 350 4.12 13.72 11.86
CA GLY A 350 5.05 13.80 10.74
C GLY A 350 5.86 15.09 10.82
N ARG A 351 7.17 14.97 10.77
CA ARG A 351 8.11 16.10 10.74
C ARG A 351 8.93 16.05 9.48
N PHE A 352 8.93 17.13 8.73
CA PHE A 352 9.58 17.27 7.43
C PHE A 352 10.49 18.48 7.47
N LEU A 353 11.79 18.29 7.24
CA LEU A 353 12.79 19.34 7.22
C LEU A 353 13.44 19.41 5.83
N LEU A 354 13.01 20.39 5.04
CA LEU A 354 13.58 20.69 3.74
C LEU A 354 14.77 21.64 3.91
N THR A 355 15.94 21.25 3.42
CA THR A 355 17.16 22.10 3.44
C THR A 355 17.54 22.41 2.01
N ALA A 356 17.50 23.69 1.64
CA ALA A 356 17.93 24.16 0.34
C ALA A 356 19.44 24.05 0.20
N LYS A 357 19.94 23.39 -0.84
CA LYS A 357 21.37 23.29 -1.17
C LYS A 357 21.85 24.47 -2.01
N ALA A 358 20.95 25.03 -2.79
CA ALA A 358 21.15 26.22 -3.59
C ALA A 358 20.00 27.23 -3.34
N ALA A 359 20.17 28.46 -3.74
CA ALA A 359 19.08 29.43 -3.77
C ALA A 359 18.08 28.98 -4.86
N VAL A 360 16.88 28.61 -4.44
CA VAL A 360 15.82 28.12 -5.33
C VAL A 360 14.46 28.71 -4.92
N THR A 361 13.51 28.68 -5.83
CA THR A 361 12.14 29.09 -5.52
C THR A 361 11.27 27.86 -5.30
N LEU A 362 10.62 27.80 -4.15
CA LEU A 362 9.48 26.92 -3.91
C LEU A 362 8.26 27.58 -4.56
N ASP A 363 7.75 26.97 -5.62
CA ASP A 363 6.60 27.49 -6.36
C ASP A 363 5.31 27.20 -5.63
N GLU A 364 5.19 25.99 -5.06
CA GLU A 364 4.03 25.52 -4.31
C GLU A 364 4.46 24.57 -3.19
N PHE A 365 3.79 24.67 -2.06
CA PHE A 365 3.74 23.64 -1.01
C PHE A 365 2.29 23.21 -0.85
N ARG A 366 2.05 21.90 -0.80
CA ARG A 366 0.73 21.38 -0.51
C ARG A 366 0.75 20.10 0.32
N LEU A 367 -0.27 19.93 1.12
CA LEU A 367 -0.62 18.70 1.78
C LEU A 367 -2.11 18.47 1.57
N VAL A 368 -2.48 17.32 1.04
CA VAL A 368 -3.85 17.03 0.64
C VAL A 368 -4.45 15.94 1.52
N LEU A 369 -5.63 16.19 2.04
CA LEU A 369 -6.42 15.25 2.81
C LEU A 369 -7.70 14.95 2.03
N PRO A 370 -7.82 13.78 1.38
CA PRO A 370 -9.07 13.35 0.78
C PRO A 370 -10.06 12.98 1.87
N ILE A 371 -11.27 13.56 1.83
CA ILE A 371 -12.28 13.42 2.86
C ILE A 371 -13.44 12.59 2.31
N ALA A 372 -13.64 11.43 2.91
CA ALA A 372 -14.82 10.59 2.71
C ALA A 372 -15.97 10.96 3.69
N ALA A 373 -15.62 11.60 4.81
CA ALA A 373 -16.62 12.06 5.78
C ALA A 373 -17.44 13.23 5.25
N THR A 374 -18.70 13.30 5.65
CA THR A 374 -19.63 14.36 5.21
C THR A 374 -19.39 15.70 5.86
N HIS A 375 -18.57 15.77 6.92
CA HIS A 375 -18.37 16.96 7.72
C HIS A 375 -16.91 17.18 8.07
N SER A 376 -16.47 18.42 7.94
CA SER A 376 -15.20 18.89 8.50
C SER A 376 -15.39 20.30 9.07
N ARG A 377 -14.56 20.66 10.04
CA ARG A 377 -14.52 22.01 10.59
C ARG A 377 -13.11 22.41 10.99
N MET A 378 -12.79 23.67 10.75
CA MET A 378 -11.58 24.28 11.31
C MET A 378 -11.85 24.71 12.75
N THR A 379 -10.86 24.53 13.61
CA THR A 379 -10.90 25.02 14.99
C THR A 379 -9.92 26.19 15.16
N PRO A 380 -10.10 27.04 16.19
CA PRO A 380 -9.08 27.99 16.57
C PRO A 380 -7.73 27.27 16.79
N GLY A 381 -6.64 27.79 16.27
CA GLY A 381 -5.32 27.16 16.37
C GLY A 381 -4.95 26.29 15.18
N ASN A 382 -5.61 26.46 14.03
CA ASN A 382 -5.25 25.83 12.76
C ASN A 382 -5.35 24.28 12.75
N ALA A 383 -6.27 23.72 13.55
CA ALA A 383 -6.57 22.30 13.54
C ALA A 383 -7.86 22.01 12.77
N LEU A 384 -7.80 20.97 11.94
CA LEU A 384 -8.92 20.44 11.19
C LEU A 384 -9.52 19.27 11.97
N VAL A 385 -10.83 19.33 12.24
CA VAL A 385 -11.60 18.24 12.84
C VAL A 385 -12.46 17.60 11.76
N LEU A 386 -12.37 16.29 11.65
CA LEU A 386 -12.95 15.50 10.57
C LEU A 386 -13.96 14.50 11.12
N GLY A 387 -15.13 14.48 10.48
CA GLY A 387 -16.21 13.54 10.79
C GLY A 387 -16.89 13.76 12.15
N PRO A 388 -17.98 13.02 12.41
CA PRO A 388 -18.68 13.05 13.69
C PRO A 388 -17.81 12.50 14.83
N GLU A 389 -16.85 11.65 14.52
CA GLU A 389 -15.95 11.00 15.48
C GLU A 389 -14.81 11.92 15.96
N SER A 390 -14.76 13.15 15.42
CA SER A 390 -13.81 14.18 15.86
C SER A 390 -12.32 13.82 15.70
N HIS A 391 -11.96 13.13 14.63
CA HIS A 391 -10.55 12.97 14.26
C HIS A 391 -9.90 14.33 14.08
N ARG A 392 -8.74 14.54 14.66
CA ARG A 392 -8.07 15.84 14.65
C ARG A 392 -6.79 15.78 13.83
N CYS A 393 -6.61 16.76 12.97
CA CYS A 393 -5.38 17.01 12.24
C CYS A 393 -4.91 18.44 12.55
N GLU A 394 -3.70 18.59 13.09
CA GLU A 394 -3.19 19.86 13.60
C GLU A 394 -1.81 20.16 13.02
N VAL A 395 -1.65 21.35 12.46
CA VAL A 395 -0.35 21.85 12.03
C VAL A 395 0.39 22.38 13.26
N LEU A 396 1.52 21.75 13.59
CA LEU A 396 2.35 22.09 14.76
C LEU A 396 3.44 23.11 14.40
N LYS A 397 3.96 23.03 13.17
CA LYS A 397 4.95 23.94 12.62
C LYS A 397 4.76 24.10 11.12
N ASP A 398 4.88 25.33 10.63
CA ASP A 398 4.76 25.65 9.21
C ASP A 398 5.64 26.85 8.81
N ASP A 399 6.87 26.58 8.40
CA ASP A 399 7.78 27.61 7.87
C ASP A 399 7.42 27.99 6.41
N PHE A 400 6.45 27.29 5.80
CA PHE A 400 5.98 27.57 4.45
C PHE A 400 4.80 28.56 4.42
N HIS A 401 4.18 28.85 5.57
CA HIS A 401 3.03 29.76 5.68
C HIS A 401 1.85 29.36 4.76
N ALA A 402 1.50 28.09 4.78
CA ALA A 402 0.38 27.55 4.02
C ALA A 402 -0.95 27.80 4.73
N ALA A 403 -2.03 27.83 3.97
CA ALA A 403 -3.38 28.01 4.49
C ALA A 403 -4.28 26.83 4.10
N TRP A 404 -5.24 26.50 4.96
CA TRP A 404 -6.24 25.50 4.65
C TRP A 404 -7.24 26.01 3.62
N ALA A 405 -7.49 25.20 2.61
CA ALA A 405 -8.50 25.42 1.59
C ALA A 405 -9.29 24.14 1.36
N GLU A 406 -10.60 24.28 1.16
CA GLU A 406 -11.47 23.18 0.80
C GLU A 406 -11.72 23.19 -0.70
N THR A 407 -11.58 22.03 -1.32
CA THR A 407 -11.94 21.82 -2.72
C THR A 407 -13.00 20.73 -2.79
N ARG A 408 -14.19 21.06 -3.23
CA ARG A 408 -15.23 20.07 -3.48
C ARG A 408 -14.91 19.28 -4.74
N VAL A 409 -15.12 17.98 -4.64
CA VAL A 409 -14.88 17.07 -5.73
C VAL A 409 -16.09 17.03 -6.65
N VAL A 410 -15.84 17.27 -7.94
CA VAL A 410 -16.83 17.02 -8.98
C VAL A 410 -16.74 15.53 -9.34
N SER A 411 -17.85 14.81 -9.19
CA SER A 411 -17.89 13.33 -9.31
C SER A 411 -17.41 12.76 -10.64
N GLU A 412 -17.41 13.56 -11.69
CA GLU A 412 -17.04 13.15 -13.05
C GLU A 412 -15.55 13.28 -13.33
N ASP A 413 -14.80 13.97 -12.47
CA ASP A 413 -13.36 14.13 -12.65
C ASP A 413 -12.62 12.84 -12.28
N ALA A 414 -12.03 12.20 -13.28
CA ALA A 414 -11.27 10.98 -13.13
C ALA A 414 -10.11 11.09 -12.11
N ARG A 415 -9.65 12.32 -11.82
CA ARG A 415 -8.59 12.56 -10.82
C ARG A 415 -9.03 12.28 -9.40
N HIS A 416 -10.30 12.14 -9.13
CA HIS A 416 -10.85 11.98 -7.79
C HIS A 416 -11.51 10.62 -7.59
N ARG A 417 -11.25 9.67 -8.48
CA ARG A 417 -11.78 8.32 -8.40
C ARG A 417 -10.90 7.44 -7.53
N SER A 418 -11.51 6.54 -6.80
CA SER A 418 -10.83 5.58 -5.95
C SER A 418 -11.47 4.20 -6.09
N CYS A 419 -10.66 3.14 -6.03
CA CYS A 419 -11.16 1.77 -5.98
C CYS A 419 -11.89 1.44 -4.65
N TRP A 420 -11.87 2.34 -3.68
CA TRP A 420 -12.52 2.18 -2.37
C TRP A 420 -13.81 2.97 -2.25
N GLY A 421 -14.04 3.96 -3.13
CA GLY A 421 -15.22 4.76 -3.13
C GLY A 421 -15.01 6.23 -3.49
N LYS A 422 -16.02 7.06 -3.26
CA LYS A 422 -16.04 8.46 -3.65
C LYS A 422 -15.38 9.35 -2.61
N VAL A 423 -14.53 10.24 -3.07
CA VAL A 423 -14.03 11.35 -2.28
C VAL A 423 -15.02 12.51 -2.42
N HIS A 424 -15.54 13.03 -1.31
CA HIS A 424 -16.50 14.11 -1.32
C HIS A 424 -15.85 15.48 -1.49
N TYR A 425 -14.72 15.68 -0.85
CA TYR A 425 -13.93 16.89 -0.97
C TYR A 425 -12.50 16.66 -0.50
N TYR A 426 -11.63 17.60 -0.83
CA TYR A 426 -10.28 17.68 -0.30
C TYR A 426 -10.15 18.85 0.64
N GLN A 427 -9.54 18.62 1.79
CA GLN A 427 -8.93 19.67 2.59
C GLN A 427 -7.47 19.76 2.20
N THR A 428 -7.06 20.91 1.74
CA THR A 428 -5.68 21.12 1.27
C THR A 428 -5.04 22.20 2.10
N LEU A 429 -3.92 21.89 2.72
CA LEU A 429 -3.03 22.92 3.24
C LEU A 429 -2.14 23.35 2.08
N LEU A 430 -2.31 24.60 1.65
CA LEU A 430 -1.72 25.09 0.40
C LEU A 430 -0.99 26.41 0.61
N ARG A 431 0.21 26.49 0.05
CA ARG A 431 0.85 27.74 -0.33
C ARG A 431 1.04 27.75 -1.83
N ASP A 432 0.35 28.63 -2.51
CA ASP A 432 0.38 28.85 -3.96
C ASP A 432 1.25 30.06 -4.38
N LYS A 433 1.80 30.79 -3.39
CA LYS A 433 2.67 31.94 -3.65
C LYS A 433 4.15 31.51 -3.57
N PRO A 434 4.96 31.89 -4.54
CA PRO A 434 6.39 31.56 -4.53
C PRO A 434 7.10 31.98 -3.23
N LEU A 435 7.99 31.11 -2.72
CA LEU A 435 8.83 31.35 -1.57
C LEU A 435 10.29 31.18 -1.96
N ALA A 436 11.09 32.21 -1.76
CA ALA A 436 12.54 32.11 -1.97
C ALA A 436 13.18 31.30 -0.86
N LEU A 437 13.77 30.16 -1.21
CA LEU A 437 14.55 29.32 -0.31
C LEU A 437 16.04 29.71 -0.46
N ARG A 438 16.67 30.04 0.67
CA ARG A 438 18.09 30.46 0.68
C ARG A 438 19.00 29.25 0.84
N ALA A 439 20.10 29.23 0.12
CA ALA A 439 21.09 28.18 0.21
C ALA A 439 21.55 27.98 1.67
N GLY A 440 21.60 26.72 2.11
CA GLY A 440 21.95 26.33 3.46
C GLY A 440 20.86 26.53 4.52
N GLN A 441 19.72 27.13 4.17
CA GLN A 441 18.61 27.34 5.11
C GLN A 441 17.67 26.15 5.11
N SER A 442 17.16 25.80 6.29
CA SER A 442 16.18 24.74 6.51
C SER A 442 14.80 25.32 6.81
N TYR A 443 13.77 24.63 6.29
CA TYR A 443 12.36 24.98 6.44
C TYR A 443 11.62 23.74 6.95
N GLY A 444 10.95 23.86 8.08
CA GLY A 444 10.28 22.78 8.76
C GLY A 444 8.77 22.82 8.56
N PHE A 445 8.20 21.64 8.43
CA PHE A 445 6.77 21.42 8.51
C PHE A 445 6.49 20.27 9.46
N GLU A 446 5.54 20.44 10.39
CA GLU A 446 5.13 19.41 11.34
C GLU A 446 3.63 19.34 11.42
N ILE A 447 3.11 18.13 11.34
CA ILE A 447 1.66 17.87 11.41
C ILE A 447 1.38 16.69 12.33
N ALA A 448 0.37 16.84 13.19
CA ALA A 448 -0.12 15.78 14.05
C ALA A 448 -1.47 15.26 13.58
N TYR A 449 -1.70 13.97 13.74
CA TYR A 449 -2.97 13.30 13.55
C TYR A 449 -3.33 12.53 14.83
N GLU A 450 -4.56 12.77 15.32
CA GLU A 450 -5.13 12.13 16.49
C GLU A 450 -6.50 11.55 16.11
N PRO A 451 -6.61 10.23 15.88
CA PRO A 451 -7.89 9.61 15.71
C PRO A 451 -8.69 9.68 17.02
N HIS A 452 -9.97 9.92 16.93
CA HIS A 452 -10.85 9.77 18.08
C HIS A 452 -10.97 8.30 18.44
N VAL A 453 -10.48 7.94 19.61
CA VAL A 453 -10.62 6.59 20.14
C VAL A 453 -12.00 6.50 20.79
N VAL A 454 -12.94 5.84 20.16
CA VAL A 454 -14.12 5.33 20.84
C VAL A 454 -13.62 4.26 21.80
N ARG A 455 -13.36 4.60 23.04
CA ARG A 455 -13.14 3.59 24.08
C ARG A 455 -14.42 2.77 24.10
N ALA A 456 -14.32 1.52 23.67
CA ALA A 456 -15.38 0.56 23.92
C ALA A 456 -15.67 0.64 25.44
N ALA A 457 -16.89 1.04 25.77
CA ALA A 457 -17.36 0.98 27.15
C ALA A 457 -17.17 -0.48 27.59
N GLY A 458 -16.28 -0.70 28.56
CA GLY A 458 -15.88 -2.00 29.08
C GLY A 458 -17.02 -2.74 29.76
#